data_b3679c9f2d73b6f62ecc98e9146fc7ae
#
_entry.id   b3679c9f2d73b6f62ecc98e9146fc7ae
#
_cell.length_a   1.000
_cell.length_b   1.000
_cell.length_c   1.000
_cell.angle_alpha   90.00
_cell.angle_beta   90.00
_cell.angle_gamma   90.00
#
_symmetry.space_group_name_H-M   'P 1'
#
loop_
_entity.id
_entity.type
_entity.pdbx_description
1 polymer ?
#
loop_
_entity_poly.entity_id
_entity_poly.type
_entity_poly.pdbx_seq_one_letter_code
_entity_poly.pdbx_strand_id
1 'polypeptide(L)'
;MIRRIQPQPLSLRTFLLSATATATAIALLTSPAAAASTRPEAPCTAGTAPYQRQLERELRRPVDGVQSPEDCAAIRNLQRRLGVKPADGRASLRTYRVLVADQARRNPAARKACPARAYRVVCADLTRQILWVQVKRRLVFDPVPMRSGRDGLETRRGWHRIYWKHRDHFSTIYDVPMPYAQFFNGGQALHGTRHDLYSSGSGGCVNLTVADAKRLYGLLRKGDRVYVWGTKPGTAG
;
A
#
# COMPACT_ATOMS: atom_id res chain seq x y z
N MET A 1 -59.21 28.28 34.40
CA MET A 1 -60.14 27.14 34.48
C MET A 1 -59.37 25.85 34.24
N ILE A 2 -59.03 25.16 35.31
CA ILE A 2 -58.25 23.94 35.30
C ILE A 2 -59.24 22.77 35.50
N ARG A 3 -59.43 21.92 34.53
CA ARG A 3 -60.23 20.68 34.68
C ARG A 3 -59.30 19.55 35.16
N ARG A 4 -59.58 19.08 36.36
CA ARG A 4 -59.01 17.83 36.90
C ARG A 4 -59.72 16.65 36.26
N ILE A 5 -58.87 15.70 35.78
CA ILE A 5 -59.30 14.37 35.30
C ILE A 5 -59.11 13.39 36.45
N GLN A 6 -60.18 12.72 36.88
CA GLN A 6 -60.17 11.68 37.91
C GLN A 6 -59.80 10.31 37.25
N PRO A 7 -59.03 9.46 37.94
CA PRO A 7 -58.77 8.10 37.46
C PRO A 7 -59.92 7.13 37.84
N GLN A 8 -60.27 6.27 36.90
CA GLN A 8 -61.22 5.19 37.06
C GLN A 8 -60.52 3.93 37.60
N PRO A 9 -61.20 3.14 38.46
CA PRO A 9 -60.64 1.91 39.02
C PRO A 9 -60.69 0.74 38.00
N LEU A 10 -59.59 0.03 37.82
CA LEU A 10 -59.49 -1.21 37.06
C LEU A 10 -60.00 -2.41 37.89
N SER A 11 -61.04 -3.08 37.41
CA SER A 11 -61.54 -4.31 37.99
C SER A 11 -60.64 -5.51 37.65
N LEU A 12 -60.17 -6.19 38.70
CA LEU A 12 -59.42 -7.43 38.62
C LEU A 12 -60.35 -8.57 38.18
N ARG A 13 -60.21 -9.09 36.99
CA ARG A 13 -60.79 -10.38 36.60
C ARG A 13 -59.69 -11.45 36.66
N THR A 14 -59.87 -12.33 37.62
CA THR A 14 -59.05 -13.52 37.81
C THR A 14 -59.37 -14.54 36.72
N PHE A 15 -58.41 -14.78 35.79
CA PHE A 15 -58.49 -15.92 34.88
C PHE A 15 -57.58 -17.03 35.40
N LEU A 16 -58.16 -18.12 35.80
CA LEU A 16 -57.48 -19.38 36.05
C LEU A 16 -57.12 -19.99 34.69
N LEU A 17 -55.85 -20.00 34.34
CA LEU A 17 -55.34 -20.75 33.19
C LEU A 17 -54.58 -21.99 33.68
N SER A 18 -55.10 -23.13 33.32
CA SER A 18 -54.51 -24.46 33.51
C SER A 18 -53.23 -24.55 32.67
N ALA A 19 -52.10 -24.77 33.31
CA ALA A 19 -50.84 -24.99 32.66
C ALA A 19 -50.68 -26.46 32.26
N THR A 20 -50.83 -26.78 30.98
CA THR A 20 -50.35 -28.03 30.39
C THR A 20 -48.90 -27.85 30.00
N ALA A 21 -47.99 -28.49 30.71
CA ALA A 21 -46.56 -28.48 30.40
C ALA A 21 -46.26 -29.43 29.20
N THR A 22 -46.09 -28.88 28.04
CA THR A 22 -45.49 -29.60 26.90
C THR A 22 -43.97 -29.44 26.97
N ALA A 23 -43.28 -30.52 27.32
CA ALA A 23 -41.84 -30.59 27.27
C ALA A 23 -41.36 -30.62 25.81
N THR A 24 -40.93 -29.48 25.28
CA THR A 24 -40.22 -29.39 24.00
C THR A 24 -38.77 -29.73 24.20
N ALA A 25 -38.35 -30.92 23.76
CA ALA A 25 -36.94 -31.30 23.70
C ALA A 25 -36.23 -30.44 22.63
N ILE A 26 -35.43 -29.47 23.06
CA ILE A 26 -34.52 -28.71 22.18
C ILE A 26 -33.33 -29.61 21.86
N ALA A 27 -33.33 -30.24 20.69
CA ALA A 27 -32.15 -30.91 20.15
C ALA A 27 -31.11 -29.84 19.81
N LEU A 28 -30.07 -29.73 20.63
CA LEU A 28 -28.86 -28.96 20.33
C LEU A 28 -28.15 -29.61 19.14
N LEU A 29 -28.37 -29.08 17.94
CA LEU A 29 -27.58 -29.39 16.76
C LEU A 29 -26.19 -28.79 16.97
N THR A 30 -25.27 -29.55 17.55
CA THR A 30 -23.85 -29.21 17.53
C THR A 30 -23.36 -29.39 16.11
N SER A 31 -23.29 -28.27 15.35
CA SER A 31 -22.58 -28.26 14.07
C SER A 31 -21.10 -28.62 14.33
N PRO A 32 -20.56 -29.63 13.64
CA PRO A 32 -19.13 -29.90 13.76
C PRO A 32 -18.41 -28.65 13.22
N ALA A 33 -17.60 -28.02 14.08
CA ALA A 33 -16.67 -26.99 13.64
C ALA A 33 -15.81 -27.61 12.51
N ALA A 34 -15.97 -27.09 11.30
CA ALA A 34 -15.13 -27.50 10.17
C ALA A 34 -13.68 -27.23 10.57
N ALA A 35 -12.95 -28.29 10.91
CA ALA A 35 -11.52 -28.21 11.13
C ALA A 35 -10.90 -27.67 9.84
N ALA A 36 -10.41 -26.43 9.86
CA ALA A 36 -9.69 -25.86 8.75
C ALA A 36 -8.51 -26.80 8.48
N SER A 37 -8.60 -27.55 7.38
CA SER A 37 -7.54 -28.45 6.92
C SER A 37 -6.34 -27.59 6.60
N THR A 38 -5.41 -27.45 7.55
CA THR A 38 -4.12 -26.80 7.32
C THR A 38 -3.29 -27.76 6.45
N ARG A 39 -3.48 -27.64 5.13
CA ARG A 39 -2.60 -28.32 4.19
C ARG A 39 -1.17 -27.94 4.57
N PRO A 40 -0.26 -28.90 4.80
CA PRO A 40 1.12 -28.59 5.10
C PRO A 40 1.66 -27.62 4.03
N GLU A 41 2.18 -26.51 4.46
CA GLU A 41 2.77 -25.53 3.53
C GLU A 41 4.00 -26.17 2.89
N ALA A 42 4.10 -26.06 1.56
CA ALA A 42 5.25 -26.57 0.83
C ALA A 42 6.55 -26.00 1.38
N PRO A 43 7.63 -26.79 1.51
CA PRO A 43 8.92 -26.31 1.98
C PRO A 43 9.36 -25.05 1.27
N CYS A 44 9.99 -24.13 1.99
CA CYS A 44 10.51 -22.91 1.41
C CYS A 44 11.89 -23.16 0.84
N THR A 45 12.01 -23.17 -0.50
CA THR A 45 13.24 -23.54 -1.22
C THR A 45 13.87 -22.38 -2.00
N ALA A 46 13.42 -21.13 -1.76
CA ALA A 46 14.00 -19.98 -2.42
C ALA A 46 15.47 -19.80 -2.02
N GLY A 47 16.35 -19.63 -3.01
CA GLY A 47 17.76 -19.35 -2.77
C GLY A 47 18.02 -17.91 -2.38
N THR A 48 19.25 -17.63 -1.93
CA THR A 48 19.77 -16.30 -1.60
C THR A 48 19.52 -15.30 -2.73
N ALA A 49 19.13 -14.08 -2.39
CA ALA A 49 18.85 -13.01 -3.34
C ALA A 49 19.44 -11.67 -2.88
N PRO A 50 19.57 -10.66 -3.77
CA PRO A 50 20.34 -9.44 -3.52
C PRO A 50 19.94 -8.62 -2.30
N TYR A 51 18.69 -8.76 -1.80
CA TYR A 51 18.20 -8.00 -0.64
C TYR A 51 18.12 -8.84 0.63
N GLN A 52 18.85 -9.94 0.71
CA GLN A 52 18.86 -10.87 1.82
C GLN A 52 19.17 -10.17 3.14
N ARG A 53 20.32 -9.52 3.26
CA ARG A 53 20.75 -8.81 4.48
C ARG A 53 19.75 -7.73 4.94
N GLN A 54 19.11 -7.04 4.00
CA GLN A 54 18.14 -6.00 4.33
C GLN A 54 16.87 -6.61 4.95
N LEU A 55 16.40 -7.74 4.42
CA LEU A 55 15.22 -8.42 4.95
C LEU A 55 15.50 -9.15 6.25
N GLU A 56 16.65 -9.78 6.40
CA GLU A 56 17.11 -10.36 7.67
C GLU A 56 17.11 -9.32 8.80
N ARG A 57 17.70 -8.14 8.54
CA ARG A 57 17.71 -7.03 9.51
C ARG A 57 16.30 -6.61 9.91
N GLU A 58 15.42 -6.44 8.94
CA GLU A 58 14.03 -6.06 9.20
C GLU A 58 13.27 -7.13 9.98
N LEU A 59 13.52 -8.39 9.68
CA LEU A 59 12.88 -9.53 10.31
C LEU A 59 13.57 -9.93 11.63
N ARG A 60 14.62 -9.20 12.05
CA ARG A 60 15.44 -9.48 13.25
C ARG A 60 16.01 -10.90 13.25
N ARG A 61 16.44 -11.33 12.06
CA ARG A 61 17.13 -12.59 11.83
C ARG A 61 18.65 -12.39 11.89
N PRO A 62 19.46 -13.44 12.01
CA PRO A 62 20.90 -13.35 11.79
C PRO A 62 21.19 -12.69 10.42
N VAL A 63 22.05 -11.66 10.41
CA VAL A 63 22.34 -10.86 9.20
C VAL A 63 23.59 -11.38 8.52
N ASP A 64 23.53 -12.60 8.00
CA ASP A 64 24.65 -13.23 7.30
C ASP A 64 24.59 -13.10 5.78
N GLY A 65 23.40 -12.76 5.23
CA GLY A 65 23.18 -12.60 3.81
C GLY A 65 23.02 -13.93 3.07
N VAL A 66 22.82 -15.02 3.79
CA VAL A 66 22.62 -16.37 3.24
C VAL A 66 21.21 -16.83 3.58
N GLN A 67 20.48 -17.30 2.60
CA GLN A 67 19.12 -17.76 2.79
C GLN A 67 19.09 -19.10 3.53
N SER A 68 18.54 -19.11 4.74
CA SER A 68 18.17 -20.34 5.46
C SER A 68 16.71 -20.73 5.20
N PRO A 69 16.27 -21.95 5.52
CA PRO A 69 14.86 -22.33 5.46
C PRO A 69 13.97 -21.42 6.34
N GLU A 70 14.47 -21.02 7.50
CA GLU A 70 13.78 -20.13 8.45
C GLU A 70 13.65 -18.70 7.90
N ASP A 71 14.70 -18.17 7.24
CA ASP A 71 14.66 -16.87 6.56
C ASP A 71 13.65 -16.91 5.42
N CYS A 72 13.70 -17.96 4.62
CA CYS A 72 12.76 -18.18 3.55
C CYS A 72 11.30 -18.16 4.05
N ALA A 73 11.00 -18.89 5.13
CA ALA A 73 9.67 -18.89 5.74
C ALA A 73 9.29 -17.52 6.29
N ALA A 74 10.20 -16.82 6.97
CA ALA A 74 9.97 -15.49 7.50
C ALA A 74 9.71 -14.45 6.39
N ILE A 75 10.48 -14.49 5.30
CA ILE A 75 10.30 -13.62 4.14
C ILE A 75 8.97 -13.93 3.44
N ARG A 76 8.61 -15.20 3.27
CA ARG A 76 7.32 -15.61 2.69
C ARG A 76 6.15 -15.06 3.52
N ASN A 77 6.22 -15.12 4.83
CA ASN A 77 5.21 -14.55 5.73
C ASN A 77 5.13 -13.03 5.62
N LEU A 78 6.28 -12.34 5.52
CA LEU A 78 6.33 -10.91 5.24
C LEU A 78 5.65 -10.57 3.90
N GLN A 79 5.97 -11.31 2.85
CA GLN A 79 5.39 -11.11 1.51
C GLN A 79 3.87 -11.25 1.53
N ARG A 80 3.32 -12.27 2.21
CA ARG A 80 1.87 -12.45 2.40
C ARG A 80 1.25 -11.27 3.13
N ARG A 81 1.82 -10.85 4.25
CA ARG A 81 1.35 -9.72 5.04
C ARG A 81 1.34 -8.41 4.24
N LEU A 82 2.32 -8.22 3.37
CA LEU A 82 2.47 -7.03 2.52
C LEU A 82 1.77 -7.15 1.15
N GLY A 83 1.14 -8.28 0.86
CA GLY A 83 0.49 -8.52 -0.43
C GLY A 83 1.45 -8.66 -1.61
N VAL A 84 2.72 -8.98 -1.37
CA VAL A 84 3.71 -9.22 -2.42
C VAL A 84 3.45 -10.57 -3.09
N LYS A 85 3.39 -10.57 -4.42
CA LYS A 85 3.21 -11.79 -5.21
C LYS A 85 4.34 -11.95 -6.22
N PRO A 86 4.88 -13.19 -6.41
CA PRO A 86 4.59 -14.38 -5.60
C PRO A 86 5.12 -14.22 -4.16
N ALA A 87 4.46 -14.89 -3.20
CA ALA A 87 4.98 -15.03 -1.84
C ALA A 87 5.84 -16.30 -1.78
N ASP A 88 7.02 -16.22 -2.37
CA ASP A 88 7.95 -17.33 -2.61
C ASP A 88 9.06 -17.45 -1.58
N GLY A 89 9.17 -16.49 -0.66
CA GLY A 89 10.25 -16.42 0.33
C GLY A 89 11.56 -15.83 -0.20
N ARG A 90 11.61 -15.39 -1.45
CA ARG A 90 12.81 -14.79 -2.04
C ARG A 90 13.00 -13.34 -1.62
N ALA A 91 14.20 -12.96 -1.19
CA ALA A 91 14.59 -11.59 -0.83
C ALA A 91 14.79 -10.70 -2.08
N SER A 92 13.71 -10.50 -2.86
CA SER A 92 13.75 -9.75 -4.11
C SER A 92 13.69 -8.23 -3.90
N LEU A 93 14.10 -7.45 -4.92
CA LEU A 93 13.94 -5.99 -4.93
C LEU A 93 12.46 -5.57 -4.75
N ARG A 94 11.53 -6.33 -5.32
CA ARG A 94 10.08 -6.11 -5.13
C ARG A 94 9.70 -6.19 -3.66
N THR A 95 10.09 -7.28 -2.98
CA THR A 95 9.81 -7.47 -1.55
C THR A 95 10.39 -6.31 -0.73
N TYR A 96 11.65 -5.95 -0.99
CA TYR A 96 12.32 -4.86 -0.28
C TYR A 96 11.65 -3.50 -0.49
N ARG A 97 11.30 -3.12 -1.71
CA ARG A 97 10.66 -1.82 -1.98
C ARG A 97 9.25 -1.72 -1.40
N VAL A 98 8.46 -2.79 -1.43
CA VAL A 98 7.14 -2.82 -0.77
C VAL A 98 7.29 -2.70 0.73
N LEU A 99 8.28 -3.37 1.34
CA LEU A 99 8.60 -3.21 2.75
C LEU A 99 8.97 -1.76 3.09
N VAL A 100 9.86 -1.13 2.32
CA VAL A 100 10.27 0.27 2.54
C VAL A 100 9.07 1.23 2.43
N ALA A 101 8.15 0.99 1.50
CA ALA A 101 6.91 1.76 1.39
C ALA A 101 6.02 1.58 2.62
N ASP A 102 5.85 0.35 3.12
CA ASP A 102 5.08 0.06 4.34
C ASP A 102 5.72 0.69 5.59
N GLN A 103 7.04 0.64 5.72
CA GLN A 103 7.77 1.33 6.78
C GLN A 103 7.53 2.84 6.74
N ALA A 104 7.61 3.45 5.55
CA ALA A 104 7.34 4.87 5.38
C ALA A 104 5.88 5.22 5.72
N ARG A 105 4.92 4.33 5.47
CA ARG A 105 3.52 4.50 5.86
C ARG A 105 3.35 4.51 7.38
N ARG A 106 3.96 3.55 8.08
CA ARG A 106 3.81 3.37 9.52
C ARG A 106 4.65 4.35 10.36
N ASN A 107 5.79 4.82 9.84
CA ASN A 107 6.72 5.67 10.57
C ASN A 107 6.78 7.10 9.97
N PRO A 108 6.21 8.12 10.64
CA PRO A 108 6.30 9.51 10.18
C PRO A 108 7.75 10.04 10.07
N ALA A 109 8.66 9.58 10.92
CA ALA A 109 10.06 9.99 10.86
C ALA A 109 10.74 9.56 9.55
N ALA A 110 10.33 8.43 8.96
CA ALA A 110 10.84 7.98 7.66
C ALA A 110 10.43 8.91 6.49
N ARG A 111 9.49 9.83 6.70
CA ARG A 111 9.01 10.78 5.69
C ARG A 111 9.48 12.22 5.95
N LYS A 112 10.34 12.44 6.95
CA LYS A 112 10.75 13.79 7.39
C LYS A 112 11.45 14.62 6.30
N ALA A 113 12.12 13.97 5.34
CA ALA A 113 12.82 14.65 4.25
C ALA A 113 11.87 15.35 3.25
N CYS A 114 10.62 14.91 3.14
CA CYS A 114 9.63 15.64 2.35
C CYS A 114 9.12 16.86 3.12
N PRO A 115 9.18 18.08 2.54
CA PRO A 115 8.78 19.30 3.23
C PRO A 115 7.31 19.31 3.64
N ALA A 116 7.03 19.66 4.90
CA ALA A 116 5.66 19.87 5.39
C ALA A 116 5.12 21.21 4.88
N ARG A 117 4.01 21.18 4.14
CA ARG A 117 3.31 22.36 3.60
C ARG A 117 1.82 22.27 3.88
N ALA A 118 1.13 23.39 3.94
CA ALA A 118 -0.31 23.45 4.14
C ALA A 118 -1.12 22.97 2.91
N TYR A 119 -0.46 22.78 1.79
CA TYR A 119 -1.01 22.26 0.54
C TYR A 119 -0.46 20.87 0.24
N ARG A 120 -1.02 20.20 -0.77
CA ARG A 120 -0.54 18.88 -1.22
C ARG A 120 0.86 18.95 -1.80
N VAL A 121 1.71 18.05 -1.34
CA VAL A 121 3.04 17.82 -1.90
C VAL A 121 3.13 16.35 -2.29
N VAL A 122 3.40 16.09 -3.55
CA VAL A 122 3.86 14.80 -4.03
C VAL A 122 5.33 14.67 -3.65
N CYS A 123 5.66 13.66 -2.89
CA CYS A 123 6.99 13.37 -2.37
C CYS A 123 7.57 12.20 -3.15
N ALA A 124 8.60 12.41 -3.95
CA ALA A 124 9.28 11.38 -4.71
C ALA A 124 10.70 11.17 -4.16
N ASP A 125 10.90 10.09 -3.44
CA ASP A 125 12.19 9.70 -2.85
C ASP A 125 12.94 8.80 -3.82
N LEU A 126 13.93 9.35 -4.52
CA LEU A 126 14.73 8.61 -5.50
C LEU A 126 15.63 7.56 -4.83
N THR A 127 16.10 7.81 -3.63
CA THR A 127 16.98 6.87 -2.92
C THR A 127 16.25 5.58 -2.55
N ARG A 128 15.02 5.70 -2.02
CA ARG A 128 14.23 4.57 -1.60
C ARG A 128 13.28 4.05 -2.68
N GLN A 129 13.14 4.80 -3.79
CA GLN A 129 12.24 4.49 -4.91
C GLN A 129 10.79 4.32 -4.46
N ILE A 130 10.30 5.28 -3.67
CA ILE A 130 8.92 5.36 -3.19
C ILE A 130 8.34 6.76 -3.40
N LEU A 131 7.02 6.81 -3.60
CA LEU A 131 6.26 8.04 -3.76
C LEU A 131 5.07 8.05 -2.80
N TRP A 132 4.76 9.22 -2.24
CA TRP A 132 3.54 9.46 -1.46
C TRP A 132 3.05 10.89 -1.65
N VAL A 133 1.86 11.21 -1.14
CA VAL A 133 1.36 12.58 -1.08
C VAL A 133 1.00 12.93 0.34
N GLN A 134 1.40 14.12 0.77
CA GLN A 134 1.07 14.64 2.11
C GLN A 134 0.57 16.09 2.07
N VAL A 135 -0.23 16.44 3.07
CA VAL A 135 -0.55 17.81 3.46
C VAL A 135 -0.03 18.00 4.88
N LYS A 136 0.83 18.97 5.10
CA LYS A 136 1.64 19.07 6.31
C LYS A 136 2.46 17.78 6.46
N ARG A 137 2.17 16.93 7.44
CA ARG A 137 2.79 15.59 7.61
C ARG A 137 1.77 14.46 7.54
N ARG A 138 0.50 14.78 7.29
CA ARG A 138 -0.57 13.80 7.15
C ARG A 138 -0.56 13.22 5.74
N LEU A 139 -0.53 11.91 5.65
CA LEU A 139 -0.67 11.20 4.38
C LEU A 139 -2.08 11.42 3.80
N VAL A 140 -2.14 11.71 2.51
CA VAL A 140 -3.36 11.74 1.70
C VAL A 140 -3.28 10.74 0.53
N PHE A 141 -2.10 10.22 0.29
CA PHE A 141 -1.83 9.07 -0.56
C PHE A 141 -0.67 8.30 0.07
N ASP A 142 -0.89 7.03 0.37
CA ASP A 142 0.10 6.19 1.05
C ASP A 142 1.36 6.00 0.20
N PRO A 143 2.52 5.79 0.86
CA PRO A 143 3.75 5.42 0.16
C PRO A 143 3.57 4.17 -0.69
N VAL A 144 3.97 4.28 -1.95
CA VAL A 144 3.97 3.17 -2.92
C VAL A 144 5.34 3.07 -3.59
N PRO A 145 5.76 1.86 -4.02
CA PRO A 145 6.95 1.71 -4.86
C PRO A 145 6.80 2.49 -6.17
N MET A 146 7.91 3.07 -6.62
CA MET A 146 8.01 3.72 -7.92
C MET A 146 9.28 3.28 -8.64
N ARG A 147 9.38 3.63 -9.92
CA ARG A 147 10.60 3.52 -10.72
C ARG A 147 10.91 4.88 -11.36
N SER A 148 12.02 5.47 -10.99
CA SER A 148 12.52 6.73 -11.56
C SER A 148 13.47 6.51 -12.74
N GLY A 149 13.99 7.58 -13.30
CA GLY A 149 14.92 7.59 -14.40
C GLY A 149 16.15 6.70 -14.19
N ARG A 150 16.66 6.12 -15.29
CA ARG A 150 17.94 5.40 -15.29
C ARG A 150 19.12 6.38 -15.37
N ASP A 151 20.31 5.85 -15.27
CA ASP A 151 21.55 6.61 -15.45
C ASP A 151 21.59 7.33 -16.81
N GLY A 152 22.01 8.58 -16.82
CA GLY A 152 21.98 9.49 -17.97
C GLY A 152 20.60 10.03 -18.35
N LEU A 153 19.52 9.54 -17.72
CA LEU A 153 18.14 10.00 -17.94
C LEU A 153 17.41 10.13 -16.59
N GLU A 154 18.07 10.76 -15.61
CA GLU A 154 17.56 10.84 -14.24
C GLU A 154 16.28 11.67 -14.14
N THR A 155 15.45 11.31 -13.17
CA THR A 155 14.34 12.16 -12.75
C THR A 155 14.92 13.41 -12.06
N ARG A 156 14.60 14.59 -12.58
CA ARG A 156 15.13 15.87 -12.09
C ARG A 156 14.68 16.16 -10.68
N ARG A 157 15.66 16.44 -9.82
CA ARG A 157 15.46 16.79 -8.40
C ARG A 157 14.95 18.22 -8.23
N GLY A 158 14.43 18.52 -7.06
CA GLY A 158 13.95 19.84 -6.68
C GLY A 158 12.44 19.97 -6.64
N TRP A 159 11.99 21.21 -6.64
CA TRP A 159 10.59 21.56 -6.63
C TRP A 159 10.04 21.73 -8.04
N HIS A 160 8.93 21.05 -8.31
CA HIS A 160 8.19 21.12 -9.55
C HIS A 160 6.70 21.38 -9.30
N ARG A 161 5.95 21.48 -10.40
CA ARG A 161 4.49 21.67 -10.37
C ARG A 161 3.86 20.83 -11.46
N ILE A 162 2.74 20.15 -11.16
CA ILE A 162 1.95 19.50 -12.20
C ILE A 162 1.37 20.60 -13.09
N TYR A 163 1.80 20.63 -14.35
CA TYR A 163 1.34 21.65 -15.31
C TYR A 163 0.38 21.10 -16.36
N TRP A 164 0.46 19.78 -16.63
CA TRP A 164 -0.41 19.13 -17.59
C TRP A 164 -0.77 17.74 -17.14
N LYS A 165 -2.02 17.32 -17.44
CA LYS A 165 -2.55 15.98 -17.14
C LYS A 165 -3.20 15.43 -18.39
N HIS A 166 -2.88 14.18 -18.75
CA HIS A 166 -3.48 13.47 -19.86
C HIS A 166 -3.75 12.03 -19.48
N ARG A 167 -5.01 11.60 -19.54
CA ARG A 167 -5.43 10.30 -19.03
C ARG A 167 -4.83 9.14 -19.81
N ASP A 168 -4.87 9.24 -21.13
CA ASP A 168 -4.51 8.17 -22.06
C ASP A 168 -3.36 8.63 -22.96
N HIS A 169 -2.28 9.16 -22.33
CA HIS A 169 -1.12 9.68 -23.04
C HIS A 169 -0.29 8.57 -23.66
N PHE A 170 0.22 8.83 -24.86
CA PHE A 170 1.19 7.98 -25.55
C PHE A 170 2.45 8.79 -25.84
N SER A 171 3.60 8.25 -25.46
CA SER A 171 4.91 8.87 -25.73
C SER A 171 5.37 8.47 -27.14
N THR A 172 5.43 9.43 -28.05
CA THR A 172 6.00 9.22 -29.39
C THR A 172 7.53 9.12 -29.36
N ILE A 173 8.19 9.63 -28.31
CA ILE A 173 9.65 9.57 -28.17
C ILE A 173 10.09 8.15 -27.78
N TYR A 174 9.35 7.47 -26.91
CA TYR A 174 9.69 6.16 -26.38
C TYR A 174 8.79 5.04 -26.90
N ASP A 175 7.81 5.39 -27.74
CA ASP A 175 6.82 4.46 -28.30
C ASP A 175 6.13 3.60 -27.24
N VAL A 176 5.67 4.24 -26.16
CA VAL A 176 5.03 3.56 -25.03
C VAL A 176 3.80 4.29 -24.51
N PRO A 177 2.76 3.57 -24.03
CA PRO A 177 1.65 4.18 -23.34
C PRO A 177 2.07 4.70 -21.96
N MET A 178 1.56 5.87 -21.60
CA MET A 178 1.76 6.53 -20.31
C MET A 178 0.40 6.81 -19.65
N PRO A 179 -0.36 5.78 -19.25
CA PRO A 179 -1.69 5.98 -18.69
C PRO A 179 -1.64 6.84 -17.43
N TYR A 180 -2.62 7.73 -17.30
CA TYR A 180 -2.74 8.65 -16.18
C TYR A 180 -1.54 9.60 -16.01
N ALA A 181 -0.97 10.08 -17.11
CA ALA A 181 0.19 10.96 -17.11
C ALA A 181 -0.11 12.32 -16.47
N GLN A 182 0.81 12.75 -15.60
CA GLN A 182 0.79 14.03 -14.90
C GLN A 182 2.19 14.64 -15.02
N PHE A 183 2.35 15.55 -15.98
CA PHE A 183 3.62 16.16 -16.32
C PHE A 183 4.01 17.22 -15.32
N PHE A 184 5.25 17.17 -14.82
CA PHE A 184 5.73 18.06 -13.78
C PHE A 184 7.04 18.78 -14.13
N ASN A 185 7.82 18.26 -15.10
CA ASN A 185 9.09 18.89 -15.52
C ASN A 185 9.45 18.51 -16.96
N GLY A 186 9.32 19.43 -17.92
CA GLY A 186 9.56 19.14 -19.33
C GLY A 186 8.71 17.93 -19.77
N GLY A 187 9.36 16.90 -20.35
CA GLY A 187 8.71 15.64 -20.71
C GLY A 187 8.56 14.64 -19.56
N GLN A 188 9.00 14.97 -18.34
CA GLN A 188 8.93 14.04 -17.19
C GLN A 188 7.56 14.09 -16.54
N ALA A 189 6.97 12.92 -16.31
CA ALA A 189 5.63 12.75 -15.76
C ALA A 189 5.58 11.66 -14.67
N LEU A 190 4.59 11.79 -13.77
CA LEU A 190 4.10 10.67 -12.96
C LEU A 190 3.10 9.92 -13.84
N HIS A 191 3.27 8.62 -14.07
CA HIS A 191 2.33 7.84 -14.89
C HIS A 191 2.35 6.36 -14.58
N GLY A 192 1.32 5.66 -14.98
CA GLY A 192 1.25 4.20 -14.91
C GLY A 192 2.14 3.53 -15.95
N THR A 193 2.66 2.38 -15.62
CA THR A 193 3.38 1.51 -16.57
C THR A 193 2.96 0.06 -16.41
N ARG A 194 3.01 -0.70 -17.50
CA ARG A 194 2.90 -2.16 -17.49
C ARG A 194 4.26 -2.85 -17.41
N HIS A 195 5.34 -2.08 -17.61
CA HIS A 195 6.69 -2.61 -17.42
C HIS A 195 6.97 -2.86 -15.94
N ASP A 196 7.91 -3.75 -15.67
CA ASP A 196 8.32 -4.05 -14.30
C ASP A 196 8.90 -2.81 -13.61
N LEU A 197 8.30 -2.43 -12.47
CA LEU A 197 8.77 -1.31 -11.64
C LEU A 197 10.12 -1.57 -10.98
N TYR A 198 10.57 -2.81 -10.97
CA TYR A 198 11.81 -3.25 -10.31
C TYR A 198 12.96 -3.43 -11.29
N SER A 199 12.79 -3.02 -12.55
CA SER A 199 13.84 -3.01 -13.57
C SER A 199 14.75 -1.76 -13.49
N SER A 200 15.70 -1.63 -14.41
CA SER A 200 16.78 -0.64 -14.42
C SER A 200 16.36 0.82 -14.29
N GLY A 201 15.26 1.25 -14.91
CA GLY A 201 14.78 2.63 -14.81
C GLY A 201 13.96 3.07 -16.02
N SER A 202 13.41 4.28 -15.91
CA SER A 202 12.65 4.95 -16.96
C SER A 202 13.52 5.91 -17.77
N GLY A 203 12.93 6.60 -18.75
CA GLY A 203 13.54 7.74 -19.45
C GLY A 203 13.44 9.08 -18.69
N GLY A 204 13.37 9.05 -17.36
CA GLY A 204 13.24 10.23 -16.50
C GLY A 204 11.88 10.39 -15.84
N CYS A 205 10.85 9.71 -16.29
CA CYS A 205 9.53 9.70 -15.66
C CYS A 205 9.53 8.95 -14.33
N VAL A 206 8.57 9.26 -13.48
CA VAL A 206 8.24 8.48 -12.29
C VAL A 206 7.14 7.49 -12.64
N ASN A 207 7.50 6.24 -12.81
CA ASN A 207 6.58 5.15 -13.11
C ASN A 207 5.95 4.59 -11.83
N LEU A 208 4.67 4.27 -11.92
CA LEU A 208 3.85 3.64 -10.89
C LEU A 208 3.13 2.42 -11.48
N THR A 209 2.53 1.59 -10.64
CA THR A 209 1.53 0.65 -11.15
C THR A 209 0.39 1.44 -11.81
N VAL A 210 -0.29 0.85 -12.80
CA VAL A 210 -1.43 1.52 -13.45
C VAL A 210 -2.53 1.85 -12.43
N ALA A 211 -2.73 0.98 -11.43
CA ALA A 211 -3.70 1.18 -10.36
C ALA A 211 -3.32 2.38 -9.48
N ASP A 212 -2.06 2.49 -9.07
CA ASP A 212 -1.59 3.61 -8.26
C ASP A 212 -1.62 4.93 -9.04
N ALA A 213 -1.20 4.92 -10.31
CA ALA A 213 -1.27 6.08 -11.17
C ALA A 213 -2.71 6.57 -11.38
N LYS A 214 -3.68 5.65 -11.52
CA LYS A 214 -5.11 5.99 -11.60
C LYS A 214 -5.61 6.68 -10.34
N ARG A 215 -5.28 6.12 -9.15
CA ARG A 215 -5.64 6.72 -7.85
C ARG A 215 -5.01 8.10 -7.68
N LEU A 216 -3.71 8.22 -8.01
CA LEU A 216 -2.96 9.46 -7.92
C LEU A 216 -3.50 10.52 -8.90
N TYR A 217 -3.88 10.11 -10.10
CA TYR A 217 -4.49 10.99 -11.09
C TYR A 217 -5.83 11.57 -10.62
N GLY A 218 -6.66 10.81 -9.95
CA GLY A 218 -7.91 11.28 -9.34
C GLY A 218 -7.69 12.24 -8.17
N LEU A 219 -6.59 12.07 -7.43
CA LEU A 219 -6.26 12.89 -6.26
C LEU A 219 -5.67 14.26 -6.62
N LEU A 220 -4.74 14.29 -7.58
CA LEU A 220 -3.93 15.47 -7.88
C LEU A 220 -4.59 16.36 -8.94
N ARG A 221 -4.26 17.65 -8.90
CA ARG A 221 -4.74 18.70 -9.82
C ARG A 221 -3.55 19.42 -10.46
N LYS A 222 -3.80 20.13 -11.57
CA LYS A 222 -2.82 21.11 -12.09
C LYS A 222 -2.52 22.12 -11.00
N GLY A 223 -1.25 22.45 -10.82
CA GLY A 223 -0.77 23.34 -9.75
C GLY A 223 -0.25 22.62 -8.52
N ASP A 224 -0.64 21.37 -8.25
CA ASP A 224 -0.10 20.60 -7.10
C ASP A 224 1.43 20.46 -7.22
N ARG A 225 2.10 20.56 -6.07
CA ARG A 225 3.56 20.58 -6.01
C ARG A 225 4.14 19.17 -5.97
N VAL A 226 5.27 19.02 -6.65
CA VAL A 226 6.07 17.80 -6.64
C VAL A 226 7.44 18.13 -6.09
N TYR A 227 7.89 17.40 -5.08
CA TYR A 227 9.23 17.50 -4.51
C TYR A 227 9.98 16.20 -4.74
N VAL A 228 11.08 16.29 -5.48
CA VAL A 228 11.92 15.15 -5.86
C VAL A 228 13.29 15.32 -5.20
N TRP A 229 13.77 14.30 -4.50
CA TRP A 229 15.10 14.34 -3.86
C TRP A 229 15.76 12.98 -3.82
N GLY A 230 17.03 13.01 -3.40
CA GLY A 230 17.87 11.81 -3.29
C GLY A 230 18.48 11.41 -4.63
N THR A 231 19.17 10.29 -4.62
CA THR A 231 19.81 9.69 -5.80
C THR A 231 19.36 8.25 -5.92
N LYS A 232 18.93 7.83 -7.10
CA LYS A 232 18.55 6.45 -7.35
C LYS A 232 19.78 5.54 -7.21
N PRO A 233 19.72 4.43 -6.48
CA PRO A 233 20.82 3.47 -6.43
C PRO A 233 21.21 2.97 -7.83
N GLY A 234 22.51 3.06 -8.17
CA GLY A 234 23.06 2.66 -9.46
C GLY A 234 22.95 3.73 -10.55
N THR A 235 22.78 5.01 -10.18
CA THR A 235 22.96 6.15 -11.09
C THR A 235 24.00 7.11 -10.53
N ALA A 236 24.62 7.91 -11.41
CA ALA A 236 25.63 8.89 -11.02
C ALA A 236 25.06 10.08 -10.22
N GLY A 237 23.77 10.37 -10.32
CA GLY A 237 23.04 11.38 -9.52
C GLY A 237 22.80 12.71 -10.19
#